data_35eb097df5d9162f2c9890c7f0a975e4
#
_entry.id   35eb097df5d9162f2c9890c7f0a975e4
#
_cell.length_a   1.000
_cell.length_b   1.000
_cell.length_c   1.000
_cell.angle_alpha   90.00
_cell.angle_beta   90.00
_cell.angle_gamma   90.00
#
_symmetry.space_group_name_H-M   'P 1'
#
loop_
_entity.id
_entity.type
_entity.pdbx_description
1 polymer ?
#
loop_
_entity_poly.entity_id
_entity_poly.type
_entity_poly.pdbx_seq_one_letter_code
_entity_poly.pdbx_strand_id
1 'polypeptide(L)'
;RDSVGVIPRMLEMGVEPYQLAAGLAGVVYQRLLRKVCRNCRGEGCEDCNRTGYRGRTAVPELLRPDDQFRQLILEKAPLPVLTEKARELGTVPLREAARARISAGITTAEEMARVIP
;
A
#
# COMPACT_ATOMS: atom_id res chain seq x y z
N ARG A 1 -2.28 -7.89 -0.55
CA ARG A 1 -2.98 -6.93 0.30
C ARG A 1 -2.09 -5.89 0.90
N ASP A 2 -0.81 -6.13 0.86
CA ASP A 2 0.23 -5.16 1.20
C ASP A 2 1.50 -5.53 0.47
N SER A 3 2.53 -4.69 0.63
CA SER A 3 3.81 -4.91 -0.07
C SER A 3 4.51 -6.18 0.42
N VAL A 4 4.41 -6.48 1.70
CA VAL A 4 5.10 -7.63 2.31
C VAL A 4 4.46 -8.94 1.88
N GLY A 5 3.16 -8.97 1.71
CA GLY A 5 2.41 -10.16 1.30
C GLY A 5 2.81 -10.72 -0.06
N VAL A 6 3.48 -9.93 -0.87
CA VAL A 6 4.04 -10.37 -2.16
C VAL A 6 5.06 -11.49 -1.96
N ILE A 7 5.82 -11.46 -0.87
CA ILE A 7 6.89 -12.42 -0.63
C ILE A 7 6.37 -13.86 -0.54
N PRO A 8 5.47 -14.20 0.41
CA PRO A 8 4.96 -15.56 0.47
C PRO A 8 4.20 -15.95 -0.79
N ARG A 9 3.51 -15.01 -1.44
CA ARG A 9 2.80 -15.31 -2.67
C ARG A 9 3.73 -15.74 -3.80
N MET A 10 4.85 -15.05 -3.97
CA MET A 10 5.83 -15.42 -5.00
C MET A 10 6.47 -16.78 -4.70
N LEU A 11 6.73 -17.06 -3.42
CA LEU A 11 7.26 -18.38 -3.03
C LEU A 11 6.24 -19.49 -3.34
N GLU A 12 4.96 -19.25 -3.07
CA GLU A 12 3.90 -20.20 -3.42
C GLU A 12 3.79 -20.43 -4.92
N MET A 13 4.11 -19.43 -5.72
CA MET A 13 4.10 -19.51 -7.19
C MET A 13 5.31 -20.21 -7.76
N GLY A 14 6.24 -20.64 -6.92
CA GLY A 14 7.40 -21.42 -7.36
C GLY A 14 8.69 -20.64 -7.50
N VAL A 15 8.72 -19.37 -7.11
CA VAL A 15 9.98 -18.62 -7.11
C VAL A 15 10.84 -19.15 -5.97
N GLU A 16 12.09 -19.51 -6.26
CA GLU A 16 13.00 -20.01 -5.24
C GLU A 16 13.41 -18.89 -4.27
N PRO A 17 13.52 -19.18 -2.96
CA PRO A 17 13.89 -18.15 -1.99
C PRO A 17 15.16 -17.38 -2.33
N TYR A 18 16.19 -18.06 -2.83
CA TYR A 18 17.46 -17.41 -3.18
C TYR A 18 17.28 -16.44 -4.36
N GLN A 19 16.43 -16.79 -5.33
CA GLN A 19 16.15 -15.92 -6.47
C GLN A 19 15.43 -14.66 -6.03
N LEU A 20 14.44 -14.81 -5.15
CA LEU A 20 13.69 -13.69 -4.64
C LEU A 20 14.56 -12.79 -3.76
N ALA A 21 15.34 -13.39 -2.87
CA ALA A 21 16.23 -12.65 -1.98
C ALA A 21 17.28 -11.85 -2.75
N ALA A 22 17.86 -12.44 -3.79
CA ALA A 22 18.91 -11.79 -4.58
C ALA A 22 18.36 -10.80 -5.61
N GLY A 23 17.19 -11.11 -6.20
CA GLY A 23 16.67 -10.36 -7.34
C GLY A 23 15.68 -9.27 -7.03
N LEU A 24 15.07 -9.28 -5.84
CA LEU A 24 14.02 -8.31 -5.51
C LEU A 24 14.63 -6.96 -5.11
N ALA A 25 14.43 -5.95 -5.95
CA ALA A 25 14.92 -4.60 -5.66
C ALA A 25 13.96 -3.83 -4.73
N GLY A 26 12.67 -4.07 -4.88
CA GLY A 26 11.66 -3.43 -4.06
C GLY A 26 10.27 -3.87 -4.47
N VAL A 27 9.29 -3.49 -3.66
CA VAL A 27 7.87 -3.73 -3.95
C VAL A 27 7.13 -2.41 -3.78
N VAL A 28 6.35 -2.07 -4.77
CA VAL A 28 5.39 -0.96 -4.67
C VAL A 28 4.00 -1.58 -4.75
N TYR A 29 3.25 -1.44 -3.67
CA TYR A 29 1.85 -1.82 -3.64
C TYR A 29 1.03 -0.54 -3.53
N GLN A 30 0.05 -0.36 -4.40
CA GLN A 30 -0.71 0.89 -4.37
C GLN A 30 -2.19 0.66 -4.61
N ARG A 31 -2.99 1.58 -4.08
CA ARG A 31 -4.42 1.65 -4.32
C ARG A 31 -4.76 3.07 -4.74
N LEU A 32 -5.84 3.19 -5.51
CA LEU A 32 -6.34 4.48 -5.93
C LEU A 32 -7.56 4.83 -5.09
N LEU A 33 -7.53 6.03 -4.51
CA LEU A 33 -8.67 6.58 -3.78
C LEU A 33 -9.24 7.75 -4.57
N ARG A 34 -10.55 7.89 -4.56
CA ARG A 34 -11.19 9.05 -5.19
C ARG A 34 -10.89 10.29 -4.37
N LYS A 35 -10.65 11.38 -5.06
CA LYS A 35 -10.39 12.68 -4.45
C LYS A 35 -11.70 13.41 -4.22
N VAL A 36 -11.79 14.11 -3.11
CA VAL A 36 -12.92 15.01 -2.83
C VAL A 36 -13.01 16.06 -3.94
N CYS A 37 -14.20 16.27 -4.46
CA CYS A 37 -14.44 17.33 -5.46
C CYS A 37 -14.15 18.69 -4.84
N ARG A 38 -13.26 19.45 -5.45
CA ARG A 38 -12.88 20.78 -4.95
C ARG A 38 -13.98 21.81 -5.12
N ASN A 39 -14.83 21.64 -6.13
CA ASN A 39 -15.90 22.59 -6.39
C ASN A 39 -16.96 22.58 -5.30
N CYS A 40 -17.40 21.39 -4.86
CA CYS A 40 -18.46 21.26 -3.87
C CYS A 40 -17.99 20.76 -2.51
N ARG A 41 -16.70 20.46 -2.37
CA ARG A 41 -16.10 19.96 -1.12
C ARG A 41 -16.78 18.70 -0.59
N GLY A 42 -17.15 17.81 -1.51
CA GLY A 42 -17.73 16.52 -1.17
C GLY A 42 -19.25 16.50 -1.06
N GLU A 43 -19.93 17.62 -1.22
CA GLU A 43 -21.39 17.68 -1.09
C GLU A 43 -22.15 17.12 -2.30
N GLY A 44 -21.53 17.19 -3.47
CA GLY A 44 -22.14 16.80 -4.72
C GLY A 44 -22.52 18.02 -5.56
N CYS A 45 -22.05 18.07 -6.81
CA CYS A 45 -22.32 19.14 -7.73
C CYS A 45 -22.28 18.59 -9.16
N GLU A 46 -22.55 19.45 -10.14
CA GLU A 46 -22.51 19.02 -11.56
C GLU A 46 -21.11 18.57 -12.00
N ASP A 47 -20.05 19.23 -11.51
CA ASP A 47 -18.68 18.91 -11.88
C ASP A 47 -18.28 17.48 -11.50
N CYS A 48 -18.79 16.96 -10.39
CA CYS A 48 -18.49 15.62 -9.91
C CYS A 48 -19.65 14.64 -10.16
N ASN A 49 -20.63 15.01 -10.98
CA ASN A 49 -21.83 14.20 -11.23
C ASN A 49 -22.56 13.81 -9.94
N ARG A 50 -22.60 14.74 -9.00
CA ARG A 50 -23.29 14.58 -7.71
C ARG A 50 -22.67 13.53 -6.78
N THR A 51 -21.48 13.02 -7.12
CA THR A 51 -20.82 11.99 -6.31
C THR A 51 -20.06 12.54 -5.10
N GLY A 52 -19.67 13.82 -5.14
CA GLY A 52 -18.80 14.43 -4.14
C GLY A 52 -17.31 14.15 -4.40
N TYR A 53 -16.98 13.37 -5.42
CA TYR A 53 -15.61 12.99 -5.75
C TYR A 53 -15.27 13.31 -7.18
N ARG A 54 -14.04 13.74 -7.42
CA ARG A 54 -13.52 13.99 -8.77
C ARG A 54 -12.02 13.75 -8.81
N GLY A 55 -11.61 12.86 -9.73
CA GLY A 55 -10.22 12.46 -9.86
C GLY A 55 -9.82 11.43 -8.81
N ARG A 56 -8.60 10.97 -8.90
CA ARG A 56 -8.08 9.93 -8.01
C ARG A 56 -6.69 10.27 -7.52
N THR A 57 -6.31 9.76 -6.37
CA THR A 57 -4.98 9.87 -5.81
C THR A 57 -4.44 8.48 -5.54
N ALA A 58 -3.17 8.25 -5.86
CA ALA A 58 -2.51 6.99 -5.55
C ALA A 58 -2.02 7.00 -4.11
N VAL A 59 -2.24 5.89 -3.41
CA VAL A 59 -1.69 5.67 -2.09
C VAL A 59 -0.73 4.51 -2.18
N PRO A 60 0.58 4.76 -2.13
CA PRO A 60 1.58 3.69 -2.26
C PRO A 60 2.03 3.17 -0.91
N GLU A 61 2.47 1.91 -0.92
CA GLU A 61 3.21 1.29 0.16
C GLU A 61 4.49 0.75 -0.45
N LEU A 62 5.64 1.19 0.02
CA LEU A 62 6.93 0.84 -0.56
C LEU A 62 7.73 -0.03 0.40
N LEU A 63 8.16 -1.19 -0.09
CA LEU A 63 9.08 -2.07 0.62
C LEU A 63 10.43 -2.03 -0.08
N ARG A 64 11.48 -1.69 0.67
CA ARG A 64 12.87 -1.75 0.21
C ARG A 64 13.64 -2.75 1.06
N PRO A 65 13.89 -3.98 0.57
CA PRO A 65 14.60 -4.97 1.35
C PRO A 65 16.06 -4.57 1.58
N ASP A 66 16.53 -4.81 2.80
CA ASP A 66 17.95 -4.75 3.13
C ASP A 66 18.50 -6.17 3.26
N ASP A 67 19.75 -6.31 3.64
CA ASP A 67 20.38 -7.62 3.78
C ASP A 67 19.69 -8.49 4.83
N GLN A 68 19.25 -7.90 5.94
CA GLN A 68 18.54 -8.65 6.97
C GLN A 68 17.18 -9.14 6.48
N PHE A 69 16.47 -8.31 5.71
CA PHE A 69 15.20 -8.72 5.11
C PHE A 69 15.42 -9.86 4.11
N ARG A 70 16.49 -9.77 3.30
CA ARG A 70 16.83 -10.83 2.33
C ARG A 70 17.14 -12.14 3.04
N GLN A 71 17.82 -12.08 4.17
CA GLN A 71 18.09 -13.27 4.98
C GLN A 71 16.78 -13.90 5.47
N LEU A 72 15.83 -13.10 5.91
CA LEU A 72 14.52 -13.59 6.32
C LEU A 72 13.77 -14.27 5.16
N ILE A 73 13.92 -13.76 3.94
CA ILE A 73 13.34 -14.43 2.76
C ILE A 73 13.98 -15.81 2.57
N LEU A 74 15.31 -15.89 2.67
CA LEU A 74 16.03 -17.17 2.52
C LEU A 74 15.60 -18.19 3.56
N GLU A 75 15.31 -17.74 4.77
CA GLU A 75 14.85 -18.60 5.87
C GLU A 75 13.37 -18.93 5.80
N LYS A 76 12.67 -18.42 4.81
CA LYS A 76 11.22 -18.56 4.68
C LYS A 76 10.49 -18.10 5.94
N ALA A 77 10.91 -16.97 6.50
CA ALA A 77 10.31 -16.42 7.71
C ALA A 77 8.81 -16.19 7.51
N PRO A 78 8.00 -16.40 8.55
CA PRO A 78 6.56 -16.20 8.46
C PRO A 78 6.20 -14.73 8.25
N LEU A 79 5.02 -14.50 7.66
CA LEU A 79 4.57 -13.15 7.32
C LEU A 79 4.64 -12.15 8.47
N PRO A 80 4.26 -12.48 9.72
CA PRO A 80 4.39 -11.53 10.82
C PRO A 80 5.81 -11.04 11.06
N VAL A 81 6.80 -11.91 10.90
CA VAL A 81 8.22 -11.56 11.04
C VAL A 81 8.65 -10.62 9.91
N LEU A 82 8.28 -10.92 8.69
CA LEU A 82 8.56 -10.06 7.53
C LEU A 82 7.90 -8.70 7.67
N THR A 83 6.67 -8.66 8.16
CA THR A 83 5.92 -7.43 8.37
C THR A 83 6.60 -6.54 9.40
N GLU A 84 7.05 -7.11 10.51
CA GLU A 84 7.74 -6.36 11.55
C GLU A 84 9.06 -5.79 11.03
N LYS A 85 9.80 -6.59 10.26
CA LYS A 85 11.07 -6.13 9.67
C LYS A 85 10.82 -5.00 8.66
N ALA A 86 9.78 -5.12 7.83
CA ALA A 86 9.42 -4.06 6.89
C ALA A 86 9.11 -2.75 7.62
N ARG A 87 8.41 -2.83 8.74
CA ARG A 87 8.12 -1.67 9.57
C ARG A 87 9.39 -1.02 10.09
N GLU A 88 10.33 -1.82 10.58
CA GLU A 88 11.65 -1.32 11.03
C GLU A 88 12.41 -0.63 9.90
N LEU A 89 12.24 -1.09 8.67
CA LEU A 89 12.88 -0.50 7.49
C LEU A 89 12.20 0.79 7.01
N GLY A 90 11.10 1.17 7.67
CA GLY A 90 10.40 2.41 7.35
C GLY A 90 9.26 2.26 6.36
N THR A 91 8.82 1.04 6.07
CA THR A 91 7.62 0.83 5.24
C THR A 91 6.42 1.42 5.96
N VAL A 92 5.74 2.36 5.30
CA VAL A 92 4.53 2.99 5.83
C VAL A 92 3.33 2.20 5.33
N PRO A 93 2.54 1.60 6.22
CA PRO A 93 1.35 0.85 5.81
C PRO A 93 0.38 1.71 5.00
N LEU A 94 -0.31 1.08 4.07
CA LEU A 94 -1.24 1.74 3.16
C LEU A 94 -2.28 2.59 3.91
N ARG A 95 -2.81 2.08 5.02
CA ARG A 95 -3.79 2.80 5.83
C ARG A 95 -3.25 4.10 6.41
N GLU A 96 -2.00 4.11 6.85
CA GLU A 96 -1.36 5.33 7.36
C GLU A 96 -1.16 6.36 6.25
N ALA A 97 -0.74 5.92 5.07
CA ALA A 97 -0.61 6.82 3.92
C ALA A 97 -1.97 7.39 3.52
N ALA A 98 -3.01 6.58 3.56
CA ALA A 98 -4.38 7.02 3.27
C ALA A 98 -4.85 8.04 4.31
N ARG A 99 -4.57 7.81 5.60
CA ARG A 99 -4.93 8.76 6.66
C ARG A 99 -4.29 10.11 6.47
N ALA A 100 -3.04 10.14 6.01
CA ALA A 100 -2.39 11.41 5.69
C ALA A 100 -3.13 12.17 4.59
N ARG A 101 -3.64 11.47 3.59
CA ARG A 101 -4.46 12.08 2.53
C ARG A 101 -5.80 12.58 3.06
N ILE A 102 -6.40 11.86 3.99
CA ILE A 102 -7.65 12.28 4.65
C ILE A 102 -7.41 13.56 5.46
N SER A 103 -6.34 13.59 6.26
CA SER A 103 -5.98 14.76 7.05
C SER A 103 -5.69 15.98 6.19
N ALA A 104 -5.17 15.78 5.00
CA ALA A 104 -4.92 16.86 4.04
C ALA A 104 -6.16 17.31 3.27
N GLY A 105 -7.32 16.68 3.51
CA GLY A 105 -8.56 17.02 2.81
C GLY A 105 -8.65 16.49 1.39
N ILE A 106 -7.75 15.59 0.99
CA ILE A 106 -7.70 15.07 -0.40
C ILE A 106 -8.76 14.00 -0.62
N THR A 107 -8.98 13.13 0.36
CA THR A 107 -9.96 12.05 0.29
C THR A 107 -10.71 11.94 1.62
N THR A 108 -11.50 10.88 1.79
CA THR A 108 -12.35 10.71 2.97
C THR A 108 -12.13 9.36 3.64
N ALA A 109 -12.53 9.28 4.92
CA ALA A 109 -12.51 8.02 5.66
C ALA A 109 -13.42 6.97 5.01
N GLU A 110 -14.56 7.39 4.46
CA GLU A 110 -15.49 6.51 3.77
C GLU A 110 -14.84 5.89 2.54
N GLU A 111 -14.09 6.69 1.78
CA GLU A 111 -13.39 6.20 0.59
C GLU A 111 -12.27 5.22 0.99
N MET A 112 -11.53 5.54 2.04
CA MET A 112 -10.52 4.62 2.56
C MET A 112 -11.14 3.27 2.94
N ALA A 113 -12.25 3.30 3.67
CA ALA A 113 -12.92 2.07 4.11
C ALA A 113 -13.44 1.25 2.92
N ARG A 114 -13.86 1.91 1.85
CA ARG A 114 -14.33 1.25 0.63
C ARG A 114 -13.23 0.48 -0.09
N VAL A 115 -12.01 1.03 -0.11
CA VAL A 115 -10.92 0.54 -0.95
C VAL A 115 -9.89 -0.26 -0.16
N ILE A 116 -9.61 0.14 1.07
CA ILE A 116 -8.57 -0.46 1.91
C ILE A 116 -9.24 -1.14 3.11
N PRO A 117 -9.40 -2.46 3.06
CA PRO A 117 -10.02 -3.20 4.14
C PRO A 117 -9.21 -3.23 5.43
#